data_9610dd9026219553807593bde4d0bfda
#
_entry.id   9610dd9026219553807593bde4d0bfda
#
_cell.length_a   1.000
_cell.length_b   1.000
_cell.length_c   1.000
_cell.angle_alpha   90.00
_cell.angle_beta   90.00
_cell.angle_gamma   90.00
#
_symmetry.space_group_name_H-M   'P 1'
#
loop_
_entity.id
_entity.type
_entity.pdbx_description
1 polymer ?
#
loop_
_entity_poly.entity_id
_entity_poly.type
_entity_poly.pdbx_seq_one_letter_code
_entity_poly.pdbx_strand_id
1 'polypeptide(L)'
;MKLVIAEKPSVAASLSAVIGASARKDGYFEGNGWRVSWCVGHLAGLADADAYNPDYAKWRYDDLPILPVDWQMVVGKDKKKQFDVLKQLMNAPDVTEVVNACDAGREGELIFRSVYELAGCQKPMKRLCISSMEDSTIREGFQNLRPGADYDGLYEAALCRAKADWLVGINATRLFSVLYHRTLNIGRVMSPTLALIVQREAEIDSFKPVPFYTVQLELPGLTVSG
;
A
#
# COMPACT_ATOMS: atom_id res chain seq x y z
N MET A 1 -17.89 -16.95 13.30
CA MET A 1 -17.94 -15.53 12.88
C MET A 1 -17.06 -15.33 11.63
N LYS A 2 -17.32 -14.32 10.80
CA LYS A 2 -16.44 -13.90 9.71
C LYS A 2 -15.69 -12.63 10.09
N LEU A 3 -14.41 -12.53 9.73
CA LEU A 3 -13.57 -11.37 10.01
C LEU A 3 -13.32 -10.59 8.73
N VAL A 4 -13.63 -9.31 8.73
CA VAL A 4 -13.34 -8.37 7.62
C VAL A 4 -12.18 -7.47 8.05
N ILE A 5 -11.21 -7.29 7.18
CA ILE A 5 -10.07 -6.39 7.41
C ILE A 5 -10.03 -5.34 6.32
N ALA A 6 -10.28 -4.09 6.70
CA ALA A 6 -10.20 -2.93 5.85
C ALA A 6 -8.80 -2.28 5.89
N GLU A 7 -8.49 -1.43 4.94
CA GLU A 7 -7.21 -0.71 4.90
C GLU A 7 -7.14 0.40 5.97
N LYS A 8 -8.28 1.04 6.27
CA LYS A 8 -8.36 2.23 7.15
C LYS A 8 -9.55 2.13 8.10
N PRO A 9 -9.47 2.78 9.29
CA PRO A 9 -10.57 2.81 10.24
C PRO A 9 -11.90 3.34 9.68
N SER A 10 -11.84 4.36 8.82
CA SER A 10 -13.02 4.96 8.18
C SER A 10 -13.74 3.99 7.27
N VAL A 11 -12.99 3.24 6.46
CA VAL A 11 -13.54 2.18 5.59
C VAL A 11 -14.18 1.08 6.43
N ALA A 12 -13.49 0.63 7.50
CA ALA A 12 -14.03 -0.36 8.42
C ALA A 12 -15.36 0.10 9.05
N ALA A 13 -15.46 1.37 9.44
CA ALA A 13 -16.70 1.92 9.99
C ALA A 13 -17.85 1.91 8.99
N SER A 14 -17.60 2.31 7.73
CA SER A 14 -18.61 2.25 6.66
C SER A 14 -19.06 0.82 6.38
N LEU A 15 -18.12 -0.11 6.23
CA LEU A 15 -18.43 -1.53 6.01
C LEU A 15 -19.25 -2.11 7.17
N SER A 16 -18.82 -1.83 8.43
CA SER A 16 -19.48 -2.36 9.62
C SER A 16 -20.94 -1.87 9.77
N ALA A 17 -21.21 -0.61 9.43
CA ALA A 17 -22.55 -0.06 9.45
C ALA A 17 -23.48 -0.80 8.48
N VAL A 18 -23.02 -1.07 7.26
CA VAL A 18 -23.81 -1.73 6.21
C VAL A 18 -24.11 -3.19 6.51
N ILE A 19 -23.15 -3.93 7.09
CA ILE A 19 -23.32 -5.37 7.41
C ILE A 19 -23.87 -5.61 8.82
N GLY A 20 -24.13 -4.55 9.60
CA GLY A 20 -24.73 -4.65 10.93
C GLY A 20 -23.76 -5.04 12.05
N ALA A 21 -22.46 -4.82 11.87
CA ALA A 21 -21.45 -5.01 12.92
C ALA A 21 -21.30 -3.73 13.77
N SER A 22 -22.33 -3.35 14.52
CA SER A 22 -22.47 -2.00 15.12
C SER A 22 -21.77 -1.84 16.48
N ALA A 23 -21.45 -2.93 17.19
CA ALA A 23 -20.83 -2.86 18.52
C ALA A 23 -19.34 -2.52 18.39
N ARG A 24 -18.95 -1.30 18.77
CA ARG A 24 -17.56 -0.85 18.76
C ARG A 24 -16.75 -1.46 19.92
N LYS A 25 -15.61 -2.00 19.60
CA LYS A 25 -14.62 -2.56 20.52
C LYS A 25 -13.27 -1.87 20.35
N ASP A 26 -12.26 -2.19 21.18
CA ASP A 26 -10.91 -1.67 20.97
C ASP A 26 -10.28 -2.34 19.74
N GLY A 27 -10.10 -1.56 18.67
CA GLY A 27 -9.50 -2.01 17.41
C GLY A 27 -10.43 -2.73 16.42
N TYR A 28 -11.73 -2.90 16.69
CA TYR A 28 -12.66 -3.53 15.75
C TYR A 28 -14.14 -3.20 16.06
N PHE A 29 -15.04 -3.59 15.14
CA PHE A 29 -16.48 -3.61 15.32
C PHE A 29 -17.00 -5.04 15.31
N GLU A 30 -18.10 -5.32 16.02
CA GLU A 30 -18.69 -6.66 16.12
C GLU A 30 -20.21 -6.60 16.04
N GLY A 31 -20.82 -7.57 15.39
CA GLY A 31 -22.27 -7.74 15.30
C GLY A 31 -22.68 -8.57 14.09
N ASN A 32 -23.90 -9.07 14.10
CA ASN A 32 -24.52 -9.83 13.01
C ASN A 32 -23.65 -10.95 12.42
N GLY A 33 -22.87 -11.65 13.24
CA GLY A 33 -21.97 -12.73 12.79
C GLY A 33 -20.65 -12.25 12.19
N TRP A 34 -20.38 -10.93 12.21
CA TRP A 34 -19.19 -10.31 11.65
C TRP A 34 -18.34 -9.62 12.71
N ARG A 35 -17.04 -9.62 12.48
CA ARG A 35 -16.07 -8.68 13.06
C ARG A 35 -15.46 -7.89 11.92
N VAL A 36 -15.30 -6.59 12.12
CA VAL A 36 -14.68 -5.68 11.14
C VAL A 36 -13.55 -4.94 11.83
N SER A 37 -12.34 -5.19 11.40
CA SER A 37 -11.13 -4.51 11.87
C SER A 37 -10.43 -3.83 10.69
N TRP A 38 -9.28 -3.21 10.94
CA TRP A 38 -8.59 -2.41 9.94
C TRP A 38 -7.08 -2.44 10.11
N CYS A 39 -6.38 -2.23 9.00
CA CYS A 39 -5.01 -1.78 9.00
C CYS A 39 -4.94 -0.25 9.20
N VAL A 40 -3.75 0.30 9.43
CA VAL A 40 -3.45 1.74 9.37
C VAL A 40 -2.45 1.96 8.24
N GLY A 41 -2.87 1.66 7.01
CA GLY A 41 -1.97 1.48 5.89
C GLY A 41 -1.06 0.27 6.09
N HIS A 42 0.19 0.34 5.64
CA HIS A 42 1.15 -0.74 5.84
C HIS A 42 1.50 -0.92 7.34
N LEU A 43 0.99 -1.98 7.96
CA LEU A 43 1.36 -2.39 9.33
C LEU A 43 2.70 -3.11 9.36
N ALA A 44 3.02 -3.80 8.28
CA ALA A 44 4.24 -4.56 8.08
C ALA A 44 4.95 -4.08 6.80
N GLY A 45 6.24 -4.29 6.75
CA GLY A 45 7.10 -3.99 5.60
C GLY A 45 8.34 -4.86 5.60
N LEU A 46 9.12 -4.78 4.53
CA LEU A 46 10.42 -5.46 4.46
C LEU A 46 11.35 -4.91 5.56
N ALA A 47 12.10 -5.79 6.18
CA ALA A 47 13.04 -5.45 7.23
C ALA A 47 14.16 -4.54 6.70
N ASP A 48 14.70 -3.68 7.58
CA ASP A 48 15.88 -2.88 7.27
C ASP A 48 17.13 -3.77 7.11
N ALA A 49 18.18 -3.23 6.51
CA ALA A 49 19.39 -3.97 6.19
C ALA A 49 20.09 -4.60 7.41
N ASP A 50 20.05 -3.93 8.55
CA ASP A 50 20.64 -4.38 9.81
C ASP A 50 19.92 -5.60 10.43
N ALA A 51 18.70 -5.88 10.02
CA ALA A 51 18.01 -7.12 10.39
C ALA A 51 18.64 -8.36 9.72
N TYR A 52 19.25 -8.21 8.56
CA TYR A 52 19.94 -9.30 7.85
C TYR A 52 21.37 -9.49 8.35
N ASN A 53 22.07 -8.39 8.65
CA ASN A 53 23.39 -8.40 9.26
C ASN A 53 23.56 -7.14 10.11
N PRO A 54 23.82 -7.27 11.43
CA PRO A 54 24.03 -6.12 12.34
C PRO A 54 25.11 -5.14 11.88
N ASP A 55 26.13 -5.61 11.14
CA ASP A 55 27.18 -4.75 10.60
C ASP A 55 26.65 -3.72 9.60
N TYR A 56 25.54 -4.00 8.94
CA TYR A 56 24.86 -3.08 8.02
C TYR A 56 24.19 -1.89 8.72
N ALA A 57 24.21 -1.82 10.06
CA ALA A 57 23.81 -0.62 10.78
C ALA A 57 24.73 0.58 10.45
N LYS A 58 26.01 0.33 10.14
CA LYS A 58 26.94 1.33 9.63
C LYS A 58 26.98 1.26 8.10
N TRP A 59 26.88 2.43 7.47
CA TRP A 59 26.90 2.50 6.01
C TRP A 59 28.35 2.56 5.52
N ARG A 60 28.78 1.52 4.85
CA ARG A 60 30.13 1.37 4.28
C ARG A 60 30.03 1.00 2.81
N TYR A 61 30.98 1.47 2.01
CA TYR A 61 31.05 1.16 0.57
C TYR A 61 31.25 -0.35 0.33
N ASP A 62 32.10 -0.98 1.12
CA ASP A 62 32.49 -2.39 0.95
C ASP A 62 31.37 -3.38 1.28
N ASP A 63 30.32 -2.93 1.95
CA ASP A 63 29.12 -3.75 2.25
C ASP A 63 28.13 -3.83 1.06
N LEU A 64 28.34 -3.06 0.00
CA LEU A 64 27.42 -2.95 -1.12
C LEU A 64 27.85 -3.85 -2.29
N PRO A 65 26.88 -4.45 -3.03
CA PRO A 65 25.43 -4.32 -2.81
C PRO A 65 24.89 -5.28 -1.73
N ILE A 66 23.90 -4.82 -0.95
CA ILE A 66 23.16 -5.66 0.00
C ILE A 66 22.04 -6.36 -0.78
N LEU A 67 22.09 -7.68 -0.85
CA LEU A 67 21.17 -8.52 -1.63
C LEU A 67 20.60 -9.64 -0.72
N PRO A 68 19.50 -9.41 -0.01
CA PRO A 68 18.88 -10.44 0.82
C PRO A 68 18.43 -11.64 -0.02
N VAL A 69 18.74 -12.84 0.43
CA VAL A 69 18.23 -14.10 -0.14
C VAL A 69 16.88 -14.41 0.50
N ASP A 70 16.86 -14.43 1.82
CA ASP A 70 15.66 -14.70 2.61
C ASP A 70 15.04 -13.38 3.09
N TRP A 71 13.98 -12.97 2.40
CA TRP A 71 13.30 -11.72 2.71
C TRP A 71 12.51 -11.80 4.01
N GLN A 72 12.72 -10.84 4.88
CA GLN A 72 12.04 -10.74 6.16
C GLN A 72 11.01 -9.61 6.15
N MET A 73 9.80 -9.92 6.63
CA MET A 73 8.77 -8.93 6.90
C MET A 73 8.75 -8.64 8.39
N VAL A 74 8.60 -7.36 8.75
CA VAL A 74 8.54 -6.91 10.15
C VAL A 74 7.39 -5.96 10.36
N VAL A 75 6.84 -6.00 11.58
CA VAL A 75 5.78 -5.06 11.99
C VAL A 75 6.42 -3.73 12.41
N GLY A 76 5.88 -2.61 11.94
CA GLY A 76 6.31 -1.28 12.35
C GLY A 76 6.18 -1.09 13.86
N LYS A 77 7.18 -0.49 14.50
CA LYS A 77 7.26 -0.33 15.97
C LYS A 77 6.04 0.40 16.55
N ASP A 78 5.59 1.44 15.88
CA ASP A 78 4.43 2.27 16.23
C ASP A 78 3.08 1.63 15.91
N LYS A 79 3.07 0.51 15.16
CA LYS A 79 1.88 -0.17 14.63
C LYS A 79 1.58 -1.48 15.33
N LYS A 80 2.41 -1.87 16.28
CA LYS A 80 2.33 -3.16 16.97
C LYS A 80 0.99 -3.37 17.67
N LYS A 81 0.43 -2.35 18.32
CA LYS A 81 -0.87 -2.46 19.02
C LYS A 81 -1.97 -2.95 18.08
N GLN A 82 -2.12 -2.34 16.91
CA GLN A 82 -3.15 -2.73 15.96
C GLN A 82 -2.84 -4.08 15.29
N PHE A 83 -1.58 -4.38 15.04
CA PHE A 83 -1.18 -5.69 14.55
C PHE A 83 -1.55 -6.81 15.55
N ASP A 84 -1.31 -6.61 16.84
CA ASP A 84 -1.63 -7.60 17.88
C ASP A 84 -3.16 -7.85 17.95
N VAL A 85 -3.99 -6.81 17.78
CA VAL A 85 -5.45 -6.95 17.66
C VAL A 85 -5.81 -7.81 16.44
N LEU A 86 -5.25 -7.51 15.27
CA LEU A 86 -5.52 -8.28 14.06
C LEU A 86 -5.07 -9.74 14.20
N LYS A 87 -3.88 -9.97 14.73
CA LYS A 87 -3.36 -11.31 15.00
C LYS A 87 -4.29 -12.12 15.93
N GLN A 88 -4.77 -11.50 16.99
CA GLN A 88 -5.73 -12.14 17.91
C GLN A 88 -7.05 -12.46 17.20
N LEU A 89 -7.61 -11.52 16.45
CA LEU A 89 -8.87 -11.72 15.72
C LEU A 89 -8.75 -12.80 14.64
N MET A 90 -7.69 -12.77 13.84
CA MET A 90 -7.44 -13.75 12.78
C MET A 90 -7.31 -15.18 13.32
N ASN A 91 -6.75 -15.35 14.51
CA ASN A 91 -6.54 -16.66 15.12
C ASN A 91 -7.63 -17.05 16.12
N ALA A 92 -8.65 -16.20 16.33
CA ALA A 92 -9.74 -16.50 17.25
C ALA A 92 -10.49 -17.77 16.79
N PRO A 93 -10.78 -18.72 17.72
CA PRO A 93 -11.33 -20.03 17.35
C PRO A 93 -12.73 -19.97 16.74
N ASP A 94 -13.48 -18.93 17.05
CA ASP A 94 -14.83 -18.69 16.53
C ASP A 94 -14.86 -17.98 15.15
N VAL A 95 -13.73 -17.48 14.68
CA VAL A 95 -13.58 -16.93 13.33
C VAL A 95 -13.31 -18.06 12.34
N THR A 96 -14.13 -18.20 11.33
CA THR A 96 -14.07 -19.30 10.35
C THR A 96 -13.50 -18.87 8.99
N GLU A 97 -13.56 -17.59 8.66
CA GLU A 97 -13.15 -17.03 7.37
C GLU A 97 -12.65 -15.60 7.56
N VAL A 98 -11.65 -15.20 6.79
CA VAL A 98 -11.11 -13.82 6.77
C VAL A 98 -11.37 -13.20 5.41
N VAL A 99 -11.91 -11.97 5.41
CA VAL A 99 -12.21 -11.21 4.19
C VAL A 99 -11.24 -10.04 4.07
N ASN A 100 -10.44 -10.04 3.01
CA ASN A 100 -9.64 -8.89 2.64
C ASN A 100 -10.55 -7.82 2.00
N ALA A 101 -10.73 -6.71 2.69
CA ALA A 101 -11.49 -5.53 2.26
C ALA A 101 -10.59 -4.27 2.18
N CYS A 102 -9.28 -4.45 1.98
CA CYS A 102 -8.38 -3.37 1.61
C CYS A 102 -8.65 -2.92 0.16
N ASP A 103 -8.09 -1.80 -0.26
CA ASP A 103 -8.31 -1.23 -1.59
C ASP A 103 -8.11 -2.28 -2.69
N ALA A 104 -8.95 -2.19 -3.75
CA ALA A 104 -8.97 -3.17 -4.83
C ALA A 104 -7.79 -3.01 -5.78
N GLY A 105 -6.58 -3.23 -5.28
CA GLY A 105 -5.34 -3.09 -6.04
C GLY A 105 -4.21 -3.88 -5.39
N ARG A 106 -3.04 -3.89 -6.04
CA ARG A 106 -1.86 -4.61 -5.56
C ARG A 106 -1.38 -4.13 -4.17
N GLU A 107 -1.50 -2.85 -3.86
CA GLU A 107 -1.10 -2.31 -2.54
C GLU A 107 -2.01 -2.84 -1.43
N GLY A 108 -3.34 -2.88 -1.66
CA GLY A 108 -4.28 -3.46 -0.70
C GLY A 108 -4.06 -4.97 -0.48
N GLU A 109 -3.65 -5.71 -1.54
CA GLU A 109 -3.22 -7.10 -1.38
C GLU A 109 -1.96 -7.21 -0.52
N LEU A 110 -0.96 -6.38 -0.77
CA LEU A 110 0.29 -6.38 0.01
C LEU A 110 0.03 -6.04 1.48
N ILE A 111 -0.77 -5.00 1.75
CA ILE A 111 -1.13 -4.59 3.13
C ILE A 111 -1.79 -5.74 3.89
N PHE A 112 -2.80 -6.35 3.29
CA PHE A 112 -3.55 -7.42 3.95
C PHE A 112 -2.71 -8.69 4.12
N ARG A 113 -2.07 -9.18 3.05
CA ARG A 113 -1.37 -10.47 3.08
C ARG A 113 -0.13 -10.44 3.96
N SER A 114 0.59 -9.33 4.01
CA SER A 114 1.71 -9.17 4.93
C SER A 114 1.28 -9.35 6.39
N VAL A 115 0.10 -8.83 6.76
CA VAL A 115 -0.47 -9.01 8.10
C VAL A 115 -0.97 -10.44 8.30
N TYR A 116 -1.64 -11.02 7.32
CA TYR A 116 -2.17 -12.37 7.36
C TYR A 116 -1.07 -13.42 7.56
N GLU A 117 0.03 -13.31 6.82
CA GLU A 117 1.21 -14.19 6.92
C GLU A 117 1.93 -14.02 8.26
N LEU A 118 2.21 -12.77 8.67
CA LEU A 118 2.88 -12.50 9.96
C LEU A 118 2.03 -12.88 11.17
N ALA A 119 0.70 -12.82 11.05
CA ALA A 119 -0.21 -13.31 12.09
C ALA A 119 -0.20 -14.84 12.19
N GLY A 120 0.33 -15.55 11.20
CA GLY A 120 0.29 -17.02 11.10
C GLY A 120 -1.13 -17.55 10.88
N CYS A 121 -2.00 -16.78 10.23
CA CYS A 121 -3.37 -17.18 9.96
C CYS A 121 -3.42 -18.28 8.90
N GLN A 122 -4.24 -19.32 9.15
CA GLN A 122 -4.45 -20.45 8.22
C GLN A 122 -5.91 -20.57 7.77
N LYS A 123 -6.73 -19.57 8.06
CA LYS A 123 -8.16 -19.62 7.76
C LYS A 123 -8.43 -19.29 6.30
N PRO A 124 -9.51 -19.82 5.71
CA PRO A 124 -9.89 -19.46 4.35
C PRO A 124 -9.98 -17.95 4.15
N MET A 125 -9.40 -17.46 3.06
CA MET A 125 -9.37 -16.05 2.70
C MET A 125 -10.33 -15.78 1.55
N LYS A 126 -11.12 -14.72 1.69
CA LYS A 126 -11.97 -14.17 0.64
C LYS A 126 -11.57 -12.72 0.34
N ARG A 127 -11.97 -12.26 -0.83
CA ARG A 127 -11.69 -10.90 -1.30
C ARG A 127 -12.99 -10.14 -1.57
N LEU A 128 -13.13 -8.98 -0.93
CA LEU A 128 -14.14 -7.97 -1.25
C LEU A 128 -13.54 -6.99 -2.26
N CYS A 129 -14.13 -6.88 -3.45
CA CYS A 129 -13.78 -5.86 -4.44
C CYS A 129 -14.99 -4.97 -4.69
N ILE A 130 -14.89 -3.73 -4.31
CA ILE A 130 -15.91 -2.71 -4.51
C ILE A 130 -15.28 -1.47 -5.14
N SER A 131 -16.01 -0.79 -6.00
CA SER A 131 -15.58 0.44 -6.68
C SER A 131 -16.13 1.71 -6.05
N SER A 132 -17.08 1.58 -5.14
CA SER A 132 -17.71 2.68 -4.42
C SER A 132 -18.01 2.28 -2.98
N MET A 133 -18.11 3.27 -2.09
CA MET A 133 -18.49 3.09 -0.69
C MET A 133 -19.99 3.32 -0.45
N GLU A 134 -20.81 3.29 -1.51
CA GLU A 134 -22.26 3.32 -1.40
C GLU A 134 -22.81 2.03 -0.79
N ASP A 135 -23.82 2.14 0.05
CA ASP A 135 -24.42 1.02 0.78
C ASP A 135 -24.86 -0.13 -0.14
N SER A 136 -25.41 0.18 -1.30
CA SER A 136 -25.82 -0.79 -2.32
C SER A 136 -24.65 -1.60 -2.84
N THR A 137 -23.55 -0.90 -3.21
CA THR A 137 -22.32 -1.51 -3.73
C THR A 137 -21.63 -2.38 -2.67
N ILE A 138 -21.63 -1.91 -1.42
CA ILE A 138 -21.08 -2.70 -0.30
C ILE A 138 -21.87 -3.99 -0.11
N ARG A 139 -23.22 -3.91 -0.06
CA ARG A 139 -24.08 -5.12 0.10
C ARG A 139 -23.88 -6.12 -1.03
N GLU A 140 -23.86 -5.65 -2.27
CA GLU A 140 -23.60 -6.48 -3.45
C GLU A 140 -22.21 -7.13 -3.38
N GLY A 141 -21.19 -6.35 -2.99
CA GLY A 141 -19.82 -6.87 -2.82
C GLY A 141 -19.74 -8.01 -1.81
N PHE A 142 -20.43 -7.89 -0.65
CA PHE A 142 -20.47 -8.95 0.36
C PHE A 142 -21.23 -10.21 -0.10
N GLN A 143 -22.17 -10.07 -1.03
CA GLN A 143 -22.84 -11.22 -1.67
C GLN A 143 -21.95 -11.91 -2.71
N ASN A 144 -20.99 -11.20 -3.28
CA ASN A 144 -20.12 -11.64 -4.38
C ASN A 144 -18.64 -11.75 -3.98
N LEU A 145 -18.35 -12.19 -2.75
CA LEU A 145 -16.97 -12.40 -2.29
C LEU A 145 -16.25 -13.44 -3.15
N ARG A 146 -15.06 -13.08 -3.63
CA ARG A 146 -14.22 -13.95 -4.46
C ARG A 146 -13.23 -14.75 -3.62
N PRO A 147 -12.73 -15.89 -4.11
CA PRO A 147 -11.62 -16.59 -3.47
C PRO A 147 -10.38 -15.70 -3.40
N GLY A 148 -9.64 -15.75 -2.29
CA GLY A 148 -8.40 -14.99 -2.16
C GLY A 148 -7.32 -15.42 -3.15
N ALA A 149 -7.29 -16.70 -3.52
CA ALA A 149 -6.33 -17.26 -4.48
C ALA A 149 -6.39 -16.62 -5.89
N ASP A 150 -7.55 -16.07 -6.29
CA ASP A 150 -7.69 -15.36 -7.57
C ASP A 150 -6.79 -14.12 -7.65
N TYR A 151 -6.26 -13.66 -6.51
CA TYR A 151 -5.44 -12.45 -6.36
C TYR A 151 -3.97 -12.71 -6.02
N ASP A 152 -3.52 -13.97 -6.09
CA ASP A 152 -2.13 -14.35 -5.78
C ASP A 152 -1.14 -13.63 -6.70
N GLY A 153 -1.40 -13.59 -8.01
CA GLY A 153 -0.54 -12.88 -8.96
C GLY A 153 -0.49 -11.35 -8.70
N LEU A 154 -1.57 -10.77 -8.17
CA LEU A 154 -1.58 -9.35 -7.79
C LEU A 154 -0.71 -9.09 -6.55
N TYR A 155 -0.75 -9.99 -5.57
CA TYR A 155 0.12 -9.96 -4.40
C TYR A 155 1.58 -10.13 -4.77
N GLU A 156 1.91 -11.12 -5.61
CA GLU A 156 3.28 -11.35 -6.07
C GLU A 156 3.85 -10.14 -6.81
N ALA A 157 3.04 -9.50 -7.67
CA ALA A 157 3.44 -8.28 -8.36
C ALA A 157 3.74 -7.12 -7.37
N ALA A 158 2.93 -6.97 -6.32
CA ALA A 158 3.17 -5.99 -5.27
C ALA A 158 4.44 -6.28 -4.47
N LEU A 159 4.65 -7.54 -4.10
CA LEU A 159 5.83 -7.99 -3.37
C LEU A 159 7.12 -7.82 -4.19
N CYS A 160 7.10 -8.17 -5.48
CA CYS A 160 8.22 -7.93 -6.39
C CYS A 160 8.56 -6.44 -6.48
N ARG A 161 7.55 -5.58 -6.57
CA ARG A 161 7.76 -4.13 -6.55
C ARG A 161 8.38 -3.67 -5.23
N ALA A 162 7.85 -4.11 -4.09
CA ALA A 162 8.38 -3.74 -2.78
C ALA A 162 9.86 -4.16 -2.63
N LYS A 163 10.22 -5.36 -3.09
CA LYS A 163 11.62 -5.84 -3.11
C LYS A 163 12.50 -4.99 -4.03
N ALA A 164 12.03 -4.64 -5.22
CA ALA A 164 12.76 -3.78 -6.16
C ALA A 164 12.97 -2.38 -5.58
N ASP A 165 11.94 -1.79 -4.96
CA ASP A 165 12.03 -0.49 -4.31
C ASP A 165 13.02 -0.53 -3.13
N TRP A 166 13.03 -1.61 -2.34
CA TRP A 166 13.99 -1.83 -1.26
C TRP A 166 15.44 -1.94 -1.79
N LEU A 167 15.66 -2.80 -2.80
CA LEU A 167 16.99 -3.02 -3.37
C LEU A 167 17.60 -1.72 -3.92
N VAL A 168 16.84 -0.97 -4.70
CA VAL A 168 17.29 0.30 -5.26
C VAL A 168 17.46 1.34 -4.14
N GLY A 169 16.45 1.46 -3.27
CA GLY A 169 16.45 2.47 -2.20
C GLY A 169 17.60 2.30 -1.23
N ILE A 170 17.78 1.11 -0.69
CA ILE A 170 18.83 0.83 0.31
C ILE A 170 20.24 0.97 -0.30
N ASN A 171 20.49 0.30 -1.43
CA ASN A 171 21.82 0.29 -2.01
C ASN A 171 22.24 1.65 -2.58
N ALA A 172 21.38 2.29 -3.38
CA ALA A 172 21.70 3.57 -3.96
C ALA A 172 21.78 4.69 -2.91
N THR A 173 20.87 4.73 -1.94
CA THR A 173 20.93 5.71 -0.85
C THR A 173 22.25 5.59 -0.08
N ARG A 174 22.65 4.38 0.32
CA ARG A 174 23.90 4.14 1.04
C ARG A 174 25.12 4.49 0.21
N LEU A 175 25.17 4.02 -1.04
CA LEU A 175 26.27 4.31 -1.97
C LEU A 175 26.54 5.80 -2.10
N PHE A 176 25.51 6.55 -2.51
CA PHE A 176 25.69 8.00 -2.73
C PHE A 176 25.89 8.76 -1.43
N SER A 177 25.27 8.33 -0.33
CA SER A 177 25.50 8.97 0.96
C SER A 177 26.93 8.81 1.45
N VAL A 178 27.54 7.64 1.25
CA VAL A 178 28.96 7.39 1.59
C VAL A 178 29.88 8.18 0.67
N LEU A 179 29.65 8.18 -0.63
CA LEU A 179 30.49 8.87 -1.61
C LEU A 179 30.49 10.39 -1.42
N TYR A 180 29.34 10.97 -1.09
CA TYR A 180 29.18 12.42 -0.95
C TYR A 180 29.23 12.91 0.51
N HIS A 181 29.49 12.02 1.48
CA HIS A 181 29.59 12.31 2.92
C HIS A 181 28.38 13.08 3.49
N ARG A 182 27.20 12.80 2.96
CA ARG A 182 25.91 13.35 3.43
C ARG A 182 24.77 12.43 3.07
N THR A 183 23.69 12.44 3.84
CA THR A 183 22.50 11.63 3.53
C THR A 183 21.86 12.08 2.22
N LEU A 184 21.84 11.20 1.23
CA LEU A 184 21.19 11.37 -0.08
C LEU A 184 20.19 10.25 -0.28
N ASN A 185 18.91 10.56 -0.08
CA ASN A 185 17.85 9.59 -0.29
C ASN A 185 17.60 9.38 -1.78
N ILE A 186 17.75 8.15 -2.23
CA ILE A 186 17.51 7.76 -3.61
C ILE A 186 16.42 6.70 -3.65
N GLY A 187 15.51 6.84 -4.58
CA GLY A 187 14.42 5.90 -4.76
C GLY A 187 13.95 5.84 -6.21
N ARG A 188 13.42 4.70 -6.58
CA ARG A 188 12.99 4.38 -7.96
C ARG A 188 11.89 5.33 -8.50
N VAL A 189 11.08 5.91 -7.63
CA VAL A 189 10.05 6.88 -7.98
C VAL A 189 10.49 8.31 -7.64
N MET A 190 10.99 8.51 -6.43
CA MET A 190 11.35 9.84 -5.91
C MET A 190 12.42 10.54 -6.76
N SER A 191 13.50 9.85 -7.12
CA SER A 191 14.62 10.46 -7.85
C SER A 191 14.24 10.89 -9.28
N PRO A 192 13.57 10.07 -10.11
CA PRO A 192 13.12 10.54 -11.42
C PRO A 192 12.04 11.61 -11.32
N THR A 193 11.17 11.58 -10.31
CA THR A 193 10.19 12.67 -10.11
C THR A 193 10.90 13.99 -9.81
N LEU A 194 11.91 13.97 -8.94
CA LEU A 194 12.72 15.16 -8.67
C LEU A 194 13.45 15.66 -9.93
N ALA A 195 13.99 14.73 -10.73
CA ALA A 195 14.66 15.09 -11.98
C ALA A 195 13.70 15.79 -12.97
N LEU A 196 12.46 15.33 -13.10
CA LEU A 196 11.44 16.00 -13.92
C LEU A 196 11.12 17.41 -13.42
N ILE A 197 11.04 17.61 -12.10
CA ILE A 197 10.81 18.92 -11.50
C ILE A 197 12.00 19.86 -11.82
N VAL A 198 13.22 19.39 -11.59
CA VAL A 198 14.45 20.19 -11.85
C VAL A 198 14.55 20.54 -13.35
N GLN A 199 14.23 19.59 -14.24
CA GLN A 199 14.21 19.87 -15.67
C GLN A 199 13.17 20.94 -16.02
N ARG A 200 11.98 20.87 -15.43
CA ARG A 200 10.92 21.86 -15.66
C ARG A 200 11.29 23.24 -15.15
N GLU A 201 11.93 23.35 -13.98
CA GLU A 201 12.45 24.62 -13.47
C GLU A 201 13.50 25.22 -14.42
N ALA A 202 14.43 24.39 -14.94
CA ALA A 202 15.42 24.85 -15.92
C ALA A 202 14.79 25.34 -17.23
N GLU A 203 13.71 24.70 -17.71
CA GLU A 203 12.94 25.14 -18.87
C GLU A 203 12.28 26.51 -18.61
N ILE A 204 11.74 26.71 -17.39
CA ILE A 204 11.11 27.97 -16.98
C ILE A 204 12.17 29.09 -16.92
N ASP A 205 13.32 28.85 -16.30
CA ASP A 205 14.39 29.82 -16.16
C ASP A 205 15.00 30.21 -17.50
N SER A 206 15.06 29.28 -18.45
CA SER A 206 15.59 29.52 -19.80
C SER A 206 14.52 29.90 -20.83
N PHE A 207 13.26 30.07 -20.41
CA PHE A 207 12.14 30.31 -21.30
C PHE A 207 12.31 31.58 -22.12
N LYS A 208 12.22 31.44 -23.45
CA LYS A 208 12.18 32.55 -24.40
C LYS A 208 10.80 32.59 -25.03
N PRO A 209 10.07 33.70 -24.87
CA PRO A 209 8.77 33.83 -25.53
C PRO A 209 8.89 33.67 -27.05
N VAL A 210 8.10 32.77 -27.61
CA VAL A 210 7.95 32.58 -29.04
C VAL A 210 6.52 32.98 -29.39
N PRO A 211 6.34 33.95 -30.35
CA PRO A 211 5.00 34.29 -30.79
C PRO A 211 4.36 33.10 -31.49
N PHE A 212 3.11 32.86 -31.14
CA PHE A 212 2.28 31.87 -31.82
C PHE A 212 0.97 32.54 -32.30
N TYR A 213 0.35 31.97 -33.28
CA TYR A 213 -0.86 32.50 -33.87
C TYR A 213 -1.94 31.42 -33.83
N THR A 214 -3.14 31.81 -33.49
CA THR A 214 -4.34 30.97 -33.65
C THR A 214 -5.12 31.49 -34.83
N VAL A 215 -5.59 30.60 -35.69
CA VAL A 215 -6.46 30.94 -36.79
C VAL A 215 -7.91 30.78 -36.33
N GLN A 216 -8.70 31.83 -36.54
CA GLN A 216 -10.13 31.76 -36.27
C GLN A 216 -10.90 32.07 -37.58
N LEU A 217 -11.92 31.26 -37.83
CA LEU A 217 -12.89 31.49 -38.88
C LEU A 217 -14.17 32.01 -38.21
N GLU A 218 -14.55 33.25 -38.58
CA GLU A 218 -15.79 33.86 -38.14
C GLU A 218 -16.83 33.79 -39.26
N LEU A 219 -17.96 33.15 -38.95
CA LEU A 219 -19.13 33.08 -39.78
C LEU A 219 -20.31 33.72 -39.02
N PRO A 220 -21.37 34.20 -39.71
CA PRO A 220 -22.53 34.74 -39.03
C PRO A 220 -23.10 33.70 -38.02
N GLY A 221 -22.95 34.01 -36.72
CA GLY A 221 -23.40 33.14 -35.63
C GLY A 221 -22.53 31.96 -35.27
N LEU A 222 -21.32 31.80 -35.82
CA LEU A 222 -20.39 30.72 -35.53
C LEU A 222 -18.93 31.20 -35.63
N THR A 223 -18.16 30.95 -34.54
CA THR A 223 -16.70 31.11 -34.52
C THR A 223 -16.04 29.74 -34.39
N VAL A 224 -15.14 29.40 -35.29
CA VAL A 224 -14.36 28.15 -35.27
C VAL A 224 -12.88 28.51 -35.06
N SER A 225 -12.25 27.93 -34.03
CA SER A 225 -10.83 28.08 -33.73
C SER A 225 -10.09 26.79 -34.08
N GLY A 226 -8.95 26.93 -34.81
CA GLY A 226 -8.08 25.83 -35.18
C GLY A 226 -6.90 25.69 -34.20
#